data_ca58d135078f326b16a236fd90fa2460
#
_entry.id   ca58d135078f326b16a236fd90fa2460
#
_cell.length_a   1.000
_cell.length_b   1.000
_cell.length_c   1.000
_cell.angle_alpha   90.00
_cell.angle_beta   90.00
_cell.angle_gamma   90.00
#
_symmetry.space_group_name_H-M   'P 1'
#
loop_
_entity.id
_entity.type
_entity.pdbx_description
1 polymer ?
#
loop_
_entity_poly.entity_id
_entity_poly.type
_entity_poly.pdbx_seq_one_letter_code
_entity_poly.pdbx_strand_id
1 'polypeptide(L)'
;MAVAEPESTARRRAPRVDAIRNRDAIIEAAAEVLAEQGTAVDVREIARRSGVGMGTLYRHFPKKEDLVHTVLRKDFSEWAESARRTAIDAEDPWAALTDFYQQALTGYARHRAIMENFAMTWSVPDLEGIQQLRLVIEELCARAAAAGLLRPDVTTDDLLLLLVSLGHAVQVTDECRPQMWHRLLRISLDGLRADRVSRSLHK
;
A
#
# COMPACT_ATOMS: atom_id res chain seq x y z
N MET A 1 -45.52 27.15 -34.25
CA MET A 1 -44.21 26.42 -34.14
C MET A 1 -43.63 26.75 -32.80
N ALA A 2 -43.79 25.85 -31.85
CA ALA A 2 -43.21 25.97 -30.50
C ALA A 2 -41.93 25.15 -30.47
N VAL A 3 -40.83 25.81 -30.19
CA VAL A 3 -39.49 25.20 -30.04
C VAL A 3 -39.43 24.62 -28.63
N ALA A 4 -39.25 23.32 -28.52
CA ALA A 4 -39.06 22.61 -27.28
C ALA A 4 -37.62 22.83 -26.78
N GLU A 5 -37.47 23.33 -25.56
CA GLU A 5 -36.18 23.49 -24.85
C GLU A 5 -35.65 22.15 -24.35
N PRO A 6 -34.31 21.95 -24.33
CA PRO A 6 -33.69 20.73 -23.80
C PRO A 6 -33.37 20.87 -22.30
N GLU A 7 -34.34 20.69 -21.39
CA GLU A 7 -34.13 20.74 -19.94
C GLU A 7 -33.72 19.41 -19.28
N SER A 8 -33.38 18.34 -20.04
CA SER A 8 -33.27 17.01 -19.42
C SER A 8 -31.85 16.55 -19.00
N THR A 9 -30.79 17.21 -19.40
CA THR A 9 -29.40 16.70 -19.16
C THR A 9 -28.72 17.23 -17.89
N ALA A 10 -29.09 18.41 -17.41
CA ALA A 10 -28.48 19.02 -16.23
C ALA A 10 -28.94 18.35 -14.90
N ARG A 11 -30.17 17.88 -14.83
CA ARG A 11 -30.77 17.30 -13.61
C ARG A 11 -30.26 15.89 -13.25
N ARG A 12 -29.70 15.15 -14.20
CA ARG A 12 -29.10 13.81 -13.98
C ARG A 12 -27.62 13.86 -13.55
N ARG A 13 -26.93 14.96 -13.75
CA ARG A 13 -25.51 15.13 -13.43
C ARG A 13 -25.27 15.43 -11.94
N ALA A 14 -26.15 16.18 -11.30
CA ALA A 14 -26.03 16.55 -9.88
C ALA A 14 -26.02 15.34 -8.92
N PRO A 15 -26.94 14.36 -8.99
CA PRO A 15 -26.94 13.22 -8.07
C PRO A 15 -25.69 12.33 -8.18
N ARG A 16 -25.05 12.25 -9.34
CA ARG A 16 -23.80 11.50 -9.52
C ARG A 16 -22.60 12.22 -8.90
N VAL A 17 -22.53 13.52 -9.03
CA VAL A 17 -21.45 14.34 -8.45
C VAL A 17 -21.54 14.30 -6.93
N ASP A 18 -22.74 14.44 -6.36
CA ASP A 18 -22.97 14.35 -4.93
C ASP A 18 -22.65 12.95 -4.37
N ALA A 19 -22.96 11.89 -5.13
CA ALA A 19 -22.61 10.53 -4.73
C ALA A 19 -21.09 10.30 -4.70
N ILE A 20 -20.36 10.79 -5.70
CA ILE A 20 -18.89 10.71 -5.73
C ILE A 20 -18.32 11.50 -4.56
N ARG A 21 -18.74 12.74 -4.37
CA ARG A 21 -18.28 13.60 -3.27
C ARG A 21 -18.53 12.98 -1.88
N ASN A 22 -19.72 12.40 -1.68
CA ASN A 22 -20.04 11.71 -0.43
C ASN A 22 -19.16 10.48 -0.23
N ARG A 23 -18.88 9.71 -1.30
CA ARG A 23 -18.01 8.55 -1.23
C ARG A 23 -16.58 8.94 -0.85
N ASP A 24 -16.05 9.99 -1.46
CA ASP A 24 -14.70 10.49 -1.17
C ASP A 24 -14.60 11.02 0.26
N ALA A 25 -15.59 11.80 0.74
CA ALA A 25 -15.65 12.26 2.12
C ALA A 25 -15.70 11.11 3.14
N ILE A 26 -16.41 10.01 2.83
CA ILE A 26 -16.44 8.82 3.68
C ILE A 26 -15.06 8.16 3.73
N ILE A 27 -14.36 8.03 2.59
CA ILE A 27 -13.02 7.43 2.51
C ILE A 27 -12.00 8.27 3.29
N GLU A 28 -12.01 9.59 3.15
CA GLU A 28 -11.12 10.49 3.87
C GLU A 28 -11.34 10.41 5.38
N ALA A 29 -12.58 10.52 5.84
CA ALA A 29 -12.90 10.39 7.26
C ALA A 29 -12.54 9.00 7.81
N ALA A 30 -12.71 7.94 7.01
CA ALA A 30 -12.33 6.60 7.40
C ALA A 30 -10.81 6.43 7.52
N ALA A 31 -10.02 7.05 6.64
CA ALA A 31 -8.56 7.04 6.72
C ALA A 31 -8.06 7.68 8.02
N GLU A 32 -8.61 8.85 8.40
CA GLU A 32 -8.29 9.52 9.66
C GLU A 32 -8.62 8.65 10.89
N VAL A 33 -9.84 8.09 10.93
CA VAL A 33 -10.28 7.27 12.07
C VAL A 33 -9.50 5.96 12.17
N LEU A 34 -9.15 5.34 11.04
CA LEU A 34 -8.30 4.14 10.99
C LEU A 34 -6.88 4.44 11.48
N ALA A 35 -6.31 5.60 11.13
CA ALA A 35 -5.00 6.00 11.61
C ALA A 35 -4.97 6.22 13.13
N GLU A 36 -6.06 6.72 13.71
CA GLU A 36 -6.18 6.99 15.14
C GLU A 36 -6.53 5.74 15.97
N GLN A 37 -7.41 4.88 15.46
CA GLN A 37 -8.06 3.81 16.23
C GLN A 37 -7.77 2.38 15.72
N GLY A 38 -7.02 2.27 14.62
CA GLY A 38 -6.80 0.99 13.96
C GLY A 38 -8.10 0.37 13.43
N THR A 39 -8.14 -0.97 13.34
CA THR A 39 -9.32 -1.68 12.78
C THR A 39 -10.53 -1.76 13.74
N ALA A 40 -10.36 -1.36 15.01
CA ALA A 40 -11.46 -1.29 15.99
C ALA A 40 -12.41 -0.11 15.77
N VAL A 41 -12.30 0.58 14.63
CA VAL A 41 -13.06 1.77 14.27
C VAL A 41 -14.57 1.59 14.34
N ASP A 42 -15.26 2.58 14.93
CA ASP A 42 -16.71 2.68 14.89
C ASP A 42 -17.17 3.41 13.61
N VAL A 43 -17.98 2.74 12.81
CA VAL A 43 -18.54 3.29 11.55
C VAL A 43 -19.37 4.58 11.83
N ARG A 44 -19.95 4.73 13.04
CA ARG A 44 -20.68 5.93 13.44
C ARG A 44 -19.76 7.15 13.52
N GLU A 45 -18.54 6.97 13.97
CA GLU A 45 -17.54 8.04 14.02
C GLU A 45 -17.13 8.47 12.60
N ILE A 46 -16.98 7.52 11.67
CA ILE A 46 -16.74 7.82 10.26
C ILE A 46 -17.89 8.64 9.66
N ALA A 47 -19.14 8.21 9.90
CA ALA A 47 -20.32 8.95 9.42
C ALA A 47 -20.36 10.39 9.99
N ARG A 48 -20.04 10.55 11.27
CA ARG A 48 -19.99 11.86 11.94
C ARG A 48 -18.91 12.77 11.32
N ARG A 49 -17.69 12.26 11.10
CA ARG A 49 -16.57 13.05 10.54
C ARG A 49 -16.79 13.39 9.07
N SER A 50 -17.30 12.45 8.29
CA SER A 50 -17.58 12.68 6.86
C SER A 50 -18.79 13.60 6.62
N GLY A 51 -19.59 13.90 7.64
CA GLY A 51 -20.80 14.70 7.52
C GLY A 51 -21.93 14.01 6.76
N VAL A 52 -21.85 12.70 6.51
CA VAL A 52 -22.91 11.93 5.83
C VAL A 52 -23.75 11.13 6.81
N GLY A 53 -25.03 10.93 6.51
CA GLY A 53 -25.90 10.07 7.31
C GLY A 53 -25.52 8.60 7.19
N MET A 54 -25.78 7.80 8.24
CA MET A 54 -25.50 6.35 8.27
C MET A 54 -26.11 5.59 7.07
N GLY A 55 -27.34 5.96 6.65
CA GLY A 55 -27.98 5.34 5.49
C GLY A 55 -27.25 5.61 4.16
N THR A 56 -26.60 6.78 4.04
CA THR A 56 -25.78 7.12 2.88
C THR A 56 -24.46 6.34 2.93
N LEU A 57 -23.83 6.25 4.10
CA LEU A 57 -22.61 5.47 4.29
C LEU A 57 -22.82 4.00 3.92
N TYR A 58 -23.86 3.34 4.43
CA TYR A 58 -24.15 1.93 4.11
C TYR A 58 -24.60 1.69 2.68
N ARG A 59 -25.09 2.73 1.98
CA ARG A 59 -25.38 2.65 0.54
C ARG A 59 -24.09 2.61 -0.29
N HIS A 60 -23.05 3.33 0.15
CA HIS A 60 -21.75 3.33 -0.51
C HIS A 60 -20.87 2.13 -0.11
N PHE A 61 -20.94 1.75 1.16
CA PHE A 61 -20.16 0.68 1.75
C PHE A 61 -21.07 -0.21 2.61
N PRO A 62 -21.69 -1.23 2.00
CA PRO A 62 -22.60 -2.14 2.68
C PRO A 62 -21.97 -2.87 3.87
N LYS A 63 -20.66 -3.09 3.81
CA LYS A 63 -19.86 -3.72 4.86
C LYS A 63 -18.74 -2.78 5.30
N LYS A 64 -18.39 -2.82 6.58
CA LYS A 64 -17.24 -2.09 7.14
C LYS A 64 -15.94 -2.52 6.46
N GLU A 65 -15.80 -3.80 6.18
CA GLU A 65 -14.64 -4.40 5.53
C GLU A 65 -14.40 -3.78 4.15
N ASP A 66 -15.45 -3.53 3.35
CA ASP A 66 -15.34 -2.92 2.02
C ASP A 66 -14.79 -1.48 2.12
N LEU A 67 -15.20 -0.73 3.15
CA LEU A 67 -14.68 0.62 3.41
C LEU A 67 -13.22 0.58 3.82
N VAL A 68 -12.87 -0.28 4.79
CA VAL A 68 -11.49 -0.47 5.23
C VAL A 68 -10.60 -0.86 4.05
N HIS A 69 -11.00 -1.85 3.27
CA HIS A 69 -10.26 -2.25 2.05
C HIS A 69 -10.06 -1.10 1.06
N THR A 70 -11.08 -0.26 0.88
CA THR A 70 -10.98 0.87 -0.05
C THR A 70 -9.96 1.91 0.43
N VAL A 71 -9.97 2.24 1.73
CA VAL A 71 -9.00 3.15 2.35
C VAL A 71 -7.59 2.60 2.19
N LEU A 72 -7.38 1.34 2.57
CA LEU A 72 -6.07 0.69 2.52
C LEU A 72 -5.48 0.66 1.12
N ARG A 73 -6.32 0.35 0.14
CA ARG A 73 -5.90 0.32 -1.25
C ARG A 73 -5.51 1.71 -1.78
N LYS A 74 -6.24 2.74 -1.36
CA LYS A 74 -5.90 4.14 -1.71
C LYS A 74 -4.56 4.54 -1.10
N ASP A 75 -4.39 4.35 0.20
CA ASP A 75 -3.16 4.69 0.93
C ASP A 75 -1.96 3.93 0.38
N PHE A 76 -2.14 2.64 0.08
CA PHE A 76 -1.08 1.82 -0.52
C PHE A 76 -0.71 2.30 -1.93
N SER A 77 -1.70 2.65 -2.75
CA SER A 77 -1.45 3.15 -4.11
C SER A 77 -0.70 4.48 -4.10
N GLU A 78 -1.08 5.40 -3.23
CA GLU A 78 -0.42 6.70 -3.04
C GLU A 78 1.02 6.52 -2.54
N TRP A 79 1.22 5.63 -1.58
CA TRP A 79 2.55 5.29 -1.09
C TRP A 79 3.42 4.64 -2.18
N ALA A 80 2.91 3.66 -2.93
CA ALA A 80 3.64 2.98 -3.98
C ALA A 80 4.07 3.95 -5.09
N GLU A 81 3.18 4.87 -5.49
CA GLU A 81 3.51 5.89 -6.48
C GLU A 81 4.55 6.90 -5.96
N SER A 82 4.48 7.27 -4.68
CA SER A 82 5.49 8.12 -4.03
C SER A 82 6.85 7.40 -3.97
N ALA A 83 6.86 6.14 -3.57
CA ALA A 83 8.06 5.30 -3.51
C ALA A 83 8.70 5.13 -4.90
N ARG A 84 7.86 4.94 -5.94
CA ARG A 84 8.32 4.84 -7.32
C ARG A 84 9.02 6.12 -7.78
N ARG A 85 8.44 7.28 -7.51
CA ARG A 85 9.06 8.57 -7.85
C ARG A 85 10.41 8.74 -7.14
N THR A 86 10.45 8.51 -5.84
CA THR A 86 11.69 8.57 -5.06
C THR A 86 12.75 7.60 -5.59
N ALA A 87 12.35 6.39 -5.99
CA ALA A 87 13.25 5.40 -6.55
C ALA A 87 13.86 5.84 -7.89
N ILE A 88 13.08 6.50 -8.75
CA ILE A 88 13.54 6.99 -10.06
C ILE A 88 14.51 8.17 -9.88
N ASP A 89 14.21 9.08 -8.97
CA ASP A 89 14.96 10.33 -8.78
C ASP A 89 16.25 10.15 -7.94
N ALA A 90 16.40 9.00 -7.25
CA ALA A 90 17.56 8.77 -6.39
C ALA A 90 18.86 8.61 -7.20
N GLU A 91 19.92 9.28 -6.77
CA GLU A 91 21.25 9.19 -7.39
C GLU A 91 21.93 7.85 -7.10
N ASP A 92 21.77 7.32 -5.87
CA ASP A 92 22.33 6.03 -5.44
C ASP A 92 21.25 4.94 -5.51
N PRO A 93 21.37 3.97 -6.46
CA PRO A 93 20.39 2.90 -6.62
C PRO A 93 20.32 1.94 -5.42
N TRP A 94 21.43 1.77 -4.67
CA TRP A 94 21.42 0.92 -3.48
C TRP A 94 20.76 1.59 -2.29
N ALA A 95 21.02 2.87 -2.10
CA ALA A 95 20.32 3.67 -1.10
C ALA A 95 18.82 3.68 -1.39
N ALA A 96 18.40 3.89 -2.64
CA ALA A 96 17.00 3.85 -3.05
C ALA A 96 16.32 2.51 -2.70
N LEU A 97 16.97 1.40 -2.99
CA LEU A 97 16.47 0.07 -2.65
C LEU A 97 16.35 -0.10 -1.12
N THR A 98 17.35 0.33 -0.37
CA THR A 98 17.37 0.24 1.09
C THR A 98 16.27 1.09 1.71
N ASP A 99 16.12 2.34 1.28
CA ASP A 99 15.12 3.29 1.76
C ASP A 99 13.70 2.80 1.46
N PHE A 100 13.48 2.23 0.29
CA PHE A 100 12.22 1.62 -0.07
C PHE A 100 11.82 0.52 0.92
N TYR A 101 12.73 -0.42 1.22
CA TYR A 101 12.47 -1.48 2.19
C TYR A 101 12.22 -0.93 3.60
N GLN A 102 13.01 0.06 4.03
CA GLN A 102 12.83 0.69 5.34
C GLN A 102 11.47 1.36 5.46
N GLN A 103 11.05 2.12 4.45
CA GLN A 103 9.75 2.79 4.43
C GLN A 103 8.60 1.78 4.40
N ALA A 104 8.68 0.75 3.57
CA ALA A 104 7.69 -0.31 3.49
C ALA A 104 7.53 -1.03 4.83
N LEU A 105 8.62 -1.46 5.45
CA LEU A 105 8.59 -2.18 6.72
C LEU A 105 8.18 -1.29 7.90
N THR A 106 8.53 -0.01 7.89
CA THR A 106 8.01 0.97 8.85
C THR A 106 6.50 1.13 8.70
N GLY A 107 5.99 1.14 7.46
CA GLY A 107 4.56 1.09 7.17
C GLY A 107 3.89 -0.17 7.72
N TYR A 108 4.52 -1.33 7.56
CA TYR A 108 4.05 -2.59 8.16
C TYR A 108 3.95 -2.52 9.68
N ALA A 109 4.97 -1.98 10.36
CA ALA A 109 4.97 -1.82 11.81
C ALA A 109 3.86 -0.85 12.29
N ARG A 110 3.66 0.26 11.57
CA ARG A 110 2.65 1.28 11.90
C ARG A 110 1.22 0.82 11.64
N HIS A 111 1.01 0.05 10.58
CA HIS A 111 -0.30 -0.38 10.09
C HIS A 111 -0.53 -1.89 10.27
N ARG A 112 0.01 -2.47 11.36
CA ARG A 112 -0.07 -3.91 11.63
C ARG A 112 -1.48 -4.47 11.47
N ALA A 113 -2.48 -3.83 12.06
CA ALA A 113 -3.88 -4.25 11.97
C ALA A 113 -4.43 -4.19 10.52
N ILE A 114 -3.88 -3.31 9.71
CA ILE A 114 -4.14 -3.14 8.28
C ILE A 114 -3.52 -4.30 7.50
N MET A 115 -2.27 -4.63 7.82
CA MET A 115 -1.51 -5.67 7.14
C MET A 115 -1.96 -7.09 7.52
N GLU A 116 -2.49 -7.32 8.72
CA GLU A 116 -3.14 -8.58 9.09
C GLU A 116 -4.33 -8.88 8.15
N ASN A 117 -5.16 -7.89 7.85
CA ASN A 117 -6.20 -8.01 6.84
C ASN A 117 -5.62 -8.17 5.41
N PHE A 118 -4.51 -7.52 5.09
CA PHE A 118 -3.84 -7.66 3.80
C PHE A 118 -3.22 -9.05 3.63
N ALA A 119 -2.60 -9.61 4.66
CA ALA A 119 -2.07 -10.98 4.66
C ALA A 119 -3.18 -12.03 4.56
N MET A 120 -4.34 -11.79 5.17
CA MET A 120 -5.54 -12.62 5.01
C MET A 120 -6.16 -12.48 3.60
N THR A 121 -6.04 -11.31 2.98
CA THR A 121 -6.53 -11.00 1.63
C THR A 121 -5.54 -11.47 0.54
N TRP A 122 -4.32 -11.88 0.90
CA TRP A 122 -3.40 -12.54 -0.03
C TRP A 122 -3.98 -13.82 -0.64
N SER A 123 -5.05 -14.35 -0.05
CA SER A 123 -5.84 -15.46 -0.60
C SER A 123 -6.79 -15.03 -1.74
N VAL A 124 -7.04 -13.71 -1.89
CA VAL A 124 -7.77 -13.13 -3.02
C VAL A 124 -6.86 -12.03 -3.56
N PRO A 125 -6.20 -12.22 -4.71
CA PRO A 125 -5.22 -11.25 -5.18
C PRO A 125 -5.92 -9.91 -5.43
N ASP A 126 -5.63 -8.90 -4.62
CA ASP A 126 -5.68 -7.52 -5.06
C ASP A 126 -4.54 -7.34 -6.07
N LEU A 127 -4.80 -7.82 -7.28
CA LEU A 127 -3.83 -7.84 -8.38
C LEU A 127 -3.28 -6.44 -8.67
N GLU A 128 -4.04 -5.40 -8.40
CA GLU A 128 -3.65 -4.01 -8.65
C GLU A 128 -2.54 -3.56 -7.69
N GLY A 129 -2.70 -3.76 -6.38
CA GLY A 129 -1.69 -3.36 -5.39
C GLY A 129 -0.39 -4.15 -5.53
N ILE A 130 -0.49 -5.45 -5.78
CA ILE A 130 0.68 -6.31 -6.04
C ILE A 130 1.39 -5.90 -7.32
N GLN A 131 0.66 -5.56 -8.38
CA GLN A 131 1.24 -5.10 -9.63
C GLN A 131 1.97 -3.77 -9.46
N GLN A 132 1.39 -2.82 -8.74
CA GLN A 132 2.05 -1.54 -8.43
C GLN A 132 3.36 -1.75 -7.66
N LEU A 133 3.32 -2.58 -6.61
CA LEU A 133 4.51 -2.94 -5.84
C LEU A 133 5.58 -3.61 -6.70
N ARG A 134 5.16 -4.52 -7.57
CA ARG A 134 6.06 -5.21 -8.51
C ARG A 134 6.77 -4.22 -9.42
N LEU A 135 6.07 -3.23 -9.98
CA LEU A 135 6.67 -2.21 -10.86
C LEU A 135 7.73 -1.37 -10.13
N VAL A 136 7.49 -1.00 -8.88
CA VAL A 136 8.48 -0.27 -8.07
C VAL A 136 9.72 -1.12 -7.83
N ILE A 137 9.55 -2.37 -7.42
CA ILE A 137 10.66 -3.28 -7.12
C ILE A 137 11.43 -3.65 -8.40
N GLU A 138 10.75 -3.80 -9.52
CA GLU A 138 11.37 -4.06 -10.83
C GLU A 138 12.30 -2.92 -11.24
N GLU A 139 11.86 -1.67 -11.08
CA GLU A 139 12.69 -0.49 -11.34
C GLU A 139 13.92 -0.43 -10.42
N LEU A 140 13.73 -0.63 -9.10
CA LEU A 140 14.81 -0.65 -8.12
C LEU A 140 15.81 -1.78 -8.41
N CYS A 141 15.32 -2.97 -8.74
CA CYS A 141 16.12 -4.13 -9.12
C CYS A 141 16.97 -3.83 -10.36
N ALA A 142 16.33 -3.30 -11.43
CA ALA A 142 17.01 -2.99 -12.68
C ALA A 142 18.12 -1.94 -12.49
N ARG A 143 17.87 -0.90 -11.71
CA ARG A 143 18.85 0.15 -11.42
C ARG A 143 20.03 -0.35 -10.58
N ALA A 144 19.75 -1.13 -9.53
CA ALA A 144 20.79 -1.71 -8.69
C ALA A 144 21.66 -2.73 -9.48
N ALA A 145 21.03 -3.53 -10.36
CA ALA A 145 21.73 -4.45 -11.24
C ALA A 145 22.58 -3.71 -12.29
N ALA A 146 22.05 -2.68 -12.95
CA ALA A 146 22.78 -1.87 -13.92
C ALA A 146 24.00 -1.17 -13.32
N ALA A 147 23.92 -0.78 -12.04
CA ALA A 147 25.04 -0.22 -11.28
C ALA A 147 26.04 -1.29 -10.79
N GLY A 148 25.80 -2.59 -11.04
CA GLY A 148 26.65 -3.68 -10.57
C GLY A 148 26.64 -3.87 -9.05
N LEU A 149 25.61 -3.35 -8.36
CA LEU A 149 25.49 -3.41 -6.90
C LEU A 149 24.70 -4.62 -6.42
N LEU A 150 23.82 -5.16 -7.25
CA LEU A 150 23.00 -6.33 -6.97
C LEU A 150 23.64 -7.59 -7.56
N ARG A 151 23.57 -8.70 -6.84
CA ARG A 151 24.01 -10.01 -7.33
C ARG A 151 23.25 -10.37 -8.62
N PRO A 152 23.93 -10.96 -9.62
CA PRO A 152 23.34 -11.25 -10.93
C PRO A 152 22.28 -12.37 -10.90
N ASP A 153 22.24 -13.17 -9.84
CA ASP A 153 21.28 -14.25 -9.64
C ASP A 153 20.00 -13.79 -8.89
N VAL A 154 19.92 -12.53 -8.45
CA VAL A 154 18.75 -11.98 -7.76
C VAL A 154 17.75 -11.43 -8.75
N THR A 155 16.50 -11.83 -8.58
CA THR A 155 15.36 -11.45 -9.41
C THR A 155 14.40 -10.50 -8.69
N THR A 156 13.51 -9.86 -9.44
CA THR A 156 12.40 -9.07 -8.86
C THR A 156 11.52 -9.92 -7.93
N ASP A 157 11.31 -11.19 -8.27
CA ASP A 157 10.49 -12.10 -7.45
C ASP A 157 11.17 -12.41 -6.11
N ASP A 158 12.49 -12.53 -6.07
CA ASP A 158 13.26 -12.70 -4.82
C ASP A 158 13.09 -11.47 -3.92
N LEU A 159 13.16 -10.27 -4.50
CA LEU A 159 12.97 -9.02 -3.77
C LEU A 159 11.53 -8.88 -3.24
N LEU A 160 10.53 -9.25 -4.04
CA LEU A 160 9.13 -9.27 -3.59
C LEU A 160 8.93 -10.24 -2.43
N LEU A 161 9.45 -11.47 -2.57
CA LEU A 161 9.33 -12.49 -1.52
C LEU A 161 10.06 -12.08 -0.25
N LEU A 162 11.23 -11.43 -0.38
CA LEU A 162 11.96 -10.88 0.74
C LEU A 162 11.14 -9.82 1.49
N LEU A 163 10.49 -8.90 0.77
CA LEU A 163 9.64 -7.87 1.38
C LEU A 163 8.50 -8.48 2.17
N VAL A 164 7.81 -9.46 1.60
CA VAL A 164 6.71 -10.18 2.28
C VAL A 164 7.21 -10.89 3.53
N SER A 165 8.34 -11.60 3.41
CA SER A 165 8.93 -12.36 4.52
C SER A 165 9.35 -11.44 5.68
N LEU A 166 9.97 -10.30 5.36
CA LEU A 166 10.35 -9.29 6.34
C LEU A 166 9.11 -8.61 6.97
N GLY A 167 8.08 -8.33 6.17
CA GLY A 167 6.81 -7.79 6.65
C GLY A 167 6.16 -8.73 7.67
N HIS A 168 6.18 -10.04 7.41
CA HIS A 168 5.70 -11.03 8.37
C HIS A 168 6.57 -11.09 9.63
N ALA A 169 7.89 -11.00 9.48
CA ALA A 169 8.80 -10.93 10.63
C ALA A 169 8.53 -9.70 11.52
N VAL A 170 8.20 -8.53 10.92
CA VAL A 170 7.77 -7.34 11.68
C VAL A 170 6.53 -7.66 12.50
N GLN A 171 5.51 -8.25 11.90
CA GLN A 171 4.25 -8.60 12.59
C GLN A 171 4.48 -9.49 13.82
N VAL A 172 5.36 -10.48 13.70
CA VAL A 172 5.60 -11.45 14.79
C VAL A 172 6.50 -10.87 15.89
N THR A 173 7.42 -9.95 15.57
CA THR A 173 8.45 -9.49 16.51
C THR A 173 8.19 -8.13 17.15
N ASP A 174 7.28 -7.33 16.59
CA ASP A 174 7.09 -5.92 16.97
C ASP A 174 6.72 -5.75 18.46
N GLU A 175 5.90 -6.63 19.01
CA GLU A 175 5.51 -6.59 20.42
C GLU A 175 6.66 -6.92 21.38
N CYS A 176 7.55 -7.85 21.00
CA CYS A 176 8.59 -8.36 21.87
C CYS A 176 9.94 -7.68 21.64
N ARG A 177 10.24 -7.29 20.42
CA ARG A 177 11.54 -6.74 20.01
C ARG A 177 11.39 -5.80 18.80
N PRO A 178 10.85 -4.60 18.94
CA PRO A 178 10.47 -3.72 17.82
C PRO A 178 11.65 -3.28 16.93
N GLN A 179 12.89 -3.40 17.37
CA GLN A 179 14.08 -3.05 16.58
C GLN A 179 14.69 -4.23 15.80
N MET A 180 14.16 -5.43 15.97
CA MET A 180 14.80 -6.64 15.42
C MET A 180 14.72 -6.74 13.91
N TRP A 181 13.65 -6.25 13.31
CA TRP A 181 13.48 -6.26 11.87
C TRP A 181 14.48 -5.38 11.11
N HIS A 182 14.95 -4.27 11.71
CA HIS A 182 16.00 -3.44 11.11
C HIS A 182 17.32 -4.22 10.95
N ARG A 183 17.65 -5.04 11.95
CA ARG A 183 18.82 -5.91 11.87
C ARG A 183 18.65 -6.97 10.78
N LEU A 184 17.47 -7.60 10.71
CA LEU A 184 17.15 -8.62 9.73
C LEU A 184 17.17 -8.04 8.31
N LEU A 185 16.58 -6.86 8.12
CA LEU A 185 16.62 -6.14 6.85
C LEU A 185 18.08 -5.91 6.41
N ARG A 186 18.92 -5.36 7.29
CA ARG A 186 20.32 -5.11 6.96
C ARG A 186 21.06 -6.39 6.56
N ILE A 187 20.92 -7.46 7.31
CA ILE A 187 21.55 -8.76 7.01
C ILE A 187 21.08 -9.27 5.64
N SER A 188 19.79 -9.16 5.35
CA SER A 188 19.20 -9.61 4.09
C SER A 188 19.73 -8.79 2.91
N LEU A 189 19.71 -7.47 3.01
CA LEU A 189 20.21 -6.59 1.95
C LEU A 189 21.72 -6.76 1.74
N ASP A 190 22.51 -6.89 2.81
CA ASP A 190 23.95 -7.19 2.70
C ASP A 190 24.19 -8.49 1.93
N GLY A 191 23.35 -9.50 2.10
CA GLY A 191 23.40 -10.77 1.36
C GLY A 191 23.08 -10.67 -0.12
N LEU A 192 22.41 -9.61 -0.56
CA LEU A 192 22.03 -9.37 -1.95
C LEU A 192 23.10 -8.58 -2.75
N ARG A 193 24.11 -8.04 -2.08
CA ARG A 193 25.16 -7.23 -2.72
C ARG A 193 26.08 -8.09 -3.61
N ALA A 194 26.47 -7.53 -4.75
CA ALA A 194 27.33 -8.19 -5.73
C ALA A 194 28.75 -8.49 -5.23
N ASP A 195 29.27 -7.71 -4.27
CA ASP A 195 30.58 -7.90 -3.64
C ASP A 195 30.61 -9.07 -2.65
N ARG A 196 29.46 -9.63 -2.28
CA ARG A 196 29.30 -10.80 -1.45
C ARG A 196 29.09 -12.06 -2.31
N VAL A 197 30.17 -12.66 -2.79
CA VAL A 197 30.10 -13.92 -3.55
C VAL A 197 29.57 -15.02 -2.64
N SER A 198 28.25 -15.26 -2.69
CA SER A 198 27.66 -16.45 -2.09
C SER A 198 27.90 -17.64 -2.98
N ARG A 199 28.41 -18.74 -2.44
CA ARG A 199 28.41 -20.03 -3.12
C ARG A 199 26.94 -20.39 -3.41
N SER A 200 26.64 -20.66 -4.69
CA SER A 200 25.34 -21.13 -5.13
C SER A 200 24.82 -22.25 -4.22
N LEU A 201 23.64 -22.09 -3.67
CA LEU A 201 22.92 -23.10 -2.90
C LEU A 201 22.21 -24.12 -3.79
N HIS A 202 22.31 -23.95 -5.12
CA HIS A 202 21.69 -24.87 -6.08
C HIS A 202 22.66 -25.95 -6.52
N LYS A 203 22.40 -27.15 -6.07
CA LYS A 203 22.61 -28.39 -6.80
C LYS A 203 21.26 -28.99 -7.12
#